data_9f36d762523f7bc74d3a6157b0caabba
#
_entry.id   9f36d762523f7bc74d3a6157b0caabba
#
_cell.length_a   1.000
_cell.length_b   1.000
_cell.length_c   1.000
_cell.angle_alpha   90.00
_cell.angle_beta   90.00
_cell.angle_gamma   90.00
#
_symmetry.space_group_name_H-M   'P 1'
#
loop_
_entity.id
_entity.type
_entity.pdbx_description
1 polymer ?
#
loop_
_entity_poly.entity_id
_entity_poly.type
_entity_poly.pdbx_seq_one_letter_code
_entity_poly.pdbx_strand_id
1 'polypeptide(L)'
;MKSELKNQADADLFVRFAAGEESAFREIISRYKDSLYTFLRQFIKQQDILEDVFQETFLQLFTSRESFDPSRPLRPWLFTIAANKAKDALRKQHRTAAISIGGIADAEEMSFDEALDILTSDTKMPYEKLETTETARRVRQIIANMPENLRQILNLGYFEKFSYKQMAEILSIPIGTVKSRLHAAVGRFAKDWKASMRSKEDK
;
A
#
# COMPACT_ATOMS: atom_id res chain seq x y z
N MET A 1 -11.02 -7.89 -28.48
CA MET A 1 -9.66 -8.11 -27.93
C MET A 1 -9.31 -7.28 -26.70
N LYS A 2 -9.27 -5.92 -26.74
CA LYS A 2 -8.97 -5.14 -25.50
C LYS A 2 -10.03 -5.25 -24.39
N SER A 3 -11.29 -5.48 -24.71
CA SER A 3 -12.39 -5.59 -23.73
C SER A 3 -12.41 -6.94 -23.00
N GLU A 4 -11.94 -8.00 -23.64
CA GLU A 4 -11.94 -9.35 -23.08
C GLU A 4 -10.87 -9.52 -21.98
N LEU A 5 -9.70 -8.91 -22.13
CA LEU A 5 -8.61 -8.99 -21.15
C LEU A 5 -8.96 -8.30 -19.82
N LYS A 6 -9.73 -7.20 -19.87
CA LYS A 6 -10.12 -6.46 -18.66
C LYS A 6 -10.90 -7.30 -17.64
N ASN A 7 -11.66 -8.29 -18.11
CA ASN A 7 -12.51 -9.12 -17.25
C ASN A 7 -11.89 -10.47 -16.90
N GLN A 8 -10.69 -10.78 -17.41
CA GLN A 8 -10.01 -12.04 -17.10
C GLN A 8 -9.44 -12.03 -15.69
N ALA A 9 -9.39 -13.23 -15.08
CA ALA A 9 -8.71 -13.41 -13.80
C ALA A 9 -7.19 -13.17 -13.93
N ASP A 10 -6.56 -12.74 -12.86
CA ASP A 10 -5.10 -12.48 -12.84
C ASP A 10 -4.27 -13.71 -13.22
N ALA A 11 -4.72 -14.91 -12.79
CA ALA A 11 -4.05 -16.16 -13.13
C ALA A 11 -4.05 -16.41 -14.64
N ASP A 12 -5.19 -16.18 -15.30
CA ASP A 12 -5.31 -16.38 -16.75
C ASP A 12 -4.47 -15.36 -17.52
N LEU A 13 -4.50 -14.10 -17.09
CA LEU A 13 -3.65 -13.04 -17.65
C LEU A 13 -2.17 -13.39 -17.50
N PHE A 14 -1.80 -13.92 -16.34
CA PHE A 14 -0.41 -14.27 -16.10
C PHE A 14 0.04 -15.45 -16.96
N VAL A 15 -0.77 -16.50 -17.12
CA VAL A 15 -0.48 -17.63 -18.01
C VAL A 15 -0.27 -17.17 -19.44
N ARG A 16 -1.12 -16.27 -19.95
CA ARG A 16 -0.98 -15.68 -21.30
C ARG A 16 0.29 -14.83 -21.41
N PHE A 17 0.59 -14.05 -20.39
CA PHE A 17 1.83 -13.27 -20.34
C PHE A 17 3.06 -14.18 -20.33
N ALA A 18 3.07 -15.25 -19.54
CA ALA A 18 4.16 -16.23 -19.50
C ALA A 18 4.34 -16.93 -20.85
N ALA A 19 3.26 -17.14 -21.59
CA ALA A 19 3.30 -17.67 -22.97
C ALA A 19 3.79 -16.63 -24.00
N GLY A 20 4.16 -15.42 -23.59
CA GLY A 20 4.71 -14.36 -24.45
C GLY A 20 3.68 -13.38 -25.01
N GLU A 21 2.44 -13.42 -24.56
CA GLU A 21 1.41 -12.47 -25.04
C GLU A 21 1.60 -11.09 -24.40
N GLU A 22 2.15 -10.16 -25.17
CA GLU A 22 2.44 -8.79 -24.71
C GLU A 22 1.18 -8.02 -24.29
N SER A 23 0.04 -8.30 -24.90
CA SER A 23 -1.22 -7.64 -24.54
C SER A 23 -1.68 -8.00 -23.12
N ALA A 24 -1.42 -9.22 -22.65
CA ALA A 24 -1.71 -9.64 -21.29
C ALA A 24 -0.80 -8.92 -20.27
N PHE A 25 0.48 -8.72 -20.59
CA PHE A 25 1.38 -7.94 -19.76
C PHE A 25 0.94 -6.46 -19.65
N ARG A 26 0.54 -5.85 -20.77
CA ARG A 26 0.01 -4.47 -20.76
C ARG A 26 -1.25 -4.36 -19.92
N GLU A 27 -2.12 -5.37 -19.92
CA GLU A 27 -3.33 -5.38 -19.07
C GLU A 27 -2.95 -5.50 -17.59
N ILE A 28 -1.98 -6.35 -17.23
CA ILE A 28 -1.46 -6.45 -15.85
C ILE A 28 -0.92 -5.07 -15.38
N ILE A 29 -0.10 -4.40 -16.20
CA ILE A 29 0.39 -3.06 -15.89
C ILE A 29 -0.79 -2.09 -15.70
N SER A 30 -1.74 -2.07 -16.63
CA SER A 30 -2.90 -1.16 -16.59
C SER A 30 -3.73 -1.36 -15.31
N ARG A 31 -3.88 -2.61 -14.86
CA ARG A 31 -4.67 -2.99 -13.68
C ARG A 31 -4.01 -2.58 -12.37
N TYR A 32 -2.69 -2.69 -12.28
CA TYR A 32 -1.98 -2.53 -11.03
C TYR A 32 -1.19 -1.22 -10.88
N LYS A 33 -0.97 -0.47 -11.96
CA LYS A 33 -0.11 0.73 -11.96
C LYS A 33 -0.51 1.74 -10.88
N ASP A 34 -1.77 2.07 -10.74
CA ASP A 34 -2.23 3.15 -9.86
C ASP A 34 -2.14 2.73 -8.38
N SER A 35 -2.56 1.50 -8.05
CA SER A 35 -2.46 0.98 -6.69
C SER A 35 -1.00 0.75 -6.28
N LEU A 36 -0.17 0.24 -7.19
CA LEU A 36 1.25 0.02 -6.96
C LEU A 36 2.01 1.34 -6.77
N TYR A 37 1.72 2.33 -7.59
CA TYR A 37 2.30 3.66 -7.47
C TYR A 37 1.92 4.32 -6.13
N THR A 38 0.64 4.25 -5.76
CA THR A 38 0.14 4.74 -4.47
C THR A 38 0.82 4.01 -3.30
N PHE A 39 1.00 2.70 -3.40
CA PHE A 39 1.72 1.92 -2.40
C PHE A 39 3.19 2.34 -2.27
N LEU A 40 3.92 2.45 -3.37
CA LEU A 40 5.34 2.86 -3.37
C LEU A 40 5.55 4.27 -2.80
N ARG A 41 4.61 5.20 -3.02
CA ARG A 41 4.64 6.55 -2.42
C ARG A 41 4.57 6.55 -0.88
N GLN A 42 4.18 5.44 -0.25
CA GLN A 42 4.25 5.32 1.21
C GLN A 42 5.69 5.15 1.71
N PHE A 43 6.58 4.64 0.87
CA PHE A 43 8.00 4.39 1.18
C PHE A 43 8.90 5.50 0.66
N ILE A 44 8.67 5.96 -0.56
CA ILE A 44 9.57 6.79 -1.34
C ILE A 44 8.94 8.16 -1.57
N LYS A 45 9.60 9.21 -1.11
CA LYS A 45 9.14 10.60 -1.28
C LYS A 45 9.73 11.28 -2.53
N GLN A 46 10.91 10.86 -2.93
CA GLN A 46 11.62 11.42 -4.08
C GLN A 46 11.05 10.82 -5.37
N GLN A 47 10.64 11.70 -6.27
CA GLN A 47 9.90 11.33 -7.48
C GLN A 47 10.73 10.45 -8.43
N ASP A 48 11.99 10.81 -8.65
CA ASP A 48 12.94 10.07 -9.49
C ASP A 48 13.14 8.62 -9.00
N ILE A 49 13.40 8.45 -7.70
CA ILE A 49 13.56 7.12 -7.08
C ILE A 49 12.26 6.34 -7.15
N LEU A 50 11.13 6.99 -6.96
CA LEU A 50 9.81 6.36 -7.04
C LEU A 50 9.56 5.80 -8.45
N GLU A 51 9.85 6.57 -9.49
CA GLU A 51 9.68 6.17 -10.87
C GLU A 51 10.62 5.01 -11.25
N ASP A 52 11.88 5.08 -10.82
CA ASP A 52 12.84 3.99 -11.02
C ASP A 52 12.36 2.68 -10.37
N VAL A 53 11.97 2.73 -9.10
CA VAL A 53 11.47 1.56 -8.37
C VAL A 53 10.19 1.00 -8.98
N PHE A 54 9.30 1.89 -9.45
CA PHE A 54 8.08 1.50 -10.14
C PHE A 54 8.39 0.74 -11.44
N GLN A 55 9.29 1.26 -12.27
CA GLN A 55 9.73 0.61 -13.51
C GLN A 55 10.45 -0.71 -13.23
N GLU A 56 11.39 -0.73 -12.27
CA GLU A 56 12.10 -1.93 -11.86
C GLU A 56 11.18 -3.03 -11.34
N THR A 57 10.05 -2.66 -10.71
CA THR A 57 9.05 -3.63 -10.24
C THR A 57 8.44 -4.40 -11.41
N PHE A 58 8.01 -3.72 -12.46
CA PHE A 58 7.46 -4.37 -13.65
C PHE A 58 8.51 -5.09 -14.50
N LEU A 59 9.74 -4.57 -14.51
CA LEU A 59 10.85 -5.28 -15.15
C LEU A 59 11.15 -6.60 -14.42
N GLN A 60 11.14 -6.59 -13.09
CA GLN A 60 11.32 -7.81 -12.29
C GLN A 60 10.17 -8.79 -12.50
N LEU A 61 8.92 -8.30 -12.56
CA LEU A 61 7.77 -9.14 -12.93
C LEU A 61 7.99 -9.81 -14.29
N PHE A 62 8.46 -9.04 -15.28
CA PHE A 62 8.71 -9.56 -16.63
C PHE A 62 9.81 -10.63 -16.66
N THR A 63 10.93 -10.35 -16.01
CA THR A 63 12.09 -11.28 -16.00
C THR A 63 11.84 -12.54 -15.17
N SER A 64 10.98 -12.46 -14.14
CA SER A 64 10.65 -13.59 -13.26
C SER A 64 9.43 -14.38 -13.71
N ARG A 65 8.85 -14.11 -14.89
CA ARG A 65 7.61 -14.74 -15.35
C ARG A 65 7.66 -16.26 -15.41
N GLU A 66 8.83 -16.82 -15.74
CA GLU A 66 9.01 -18.28 -15.86
C GLU A 66 9.15 -18.98 -14.49
N SER A 67 9.53 -18.25 -13.46
CA SER A 67 9.73 -18.75 -12.10
C SER A 67 8.52 -18.58 -11.18
N PHE A 68 7.49 -17.87 -11.63
CA PHE A 68 6.29 -17.66 -10.85
C PHE A 68 5.34 -18.84 -10.94
N ASP A 69 4.83 -19.29 -9.80
CA ASP A 69 3.81 -20.33 -9.70
C ASP A 69 2.41 -19.70 -9.95
N PRO A 70 1.75 -20.01 -11.08
CA PRO A 70 0.43 -19.44 -11.42
C PRO A 70 -0.70 -19.82 -10.45
N SER A 71 -0.49 -20.84 -9.58
CA SER A 71 -1.46 -21.20 -8.54
C SER A 71 -1.50 -20.15 -7.40
N ARG A 72 -0.46 -19.34 -7.28
CA ARG A 72 -0.38 -18.26 -6.29
C ARG A 72 -1.03 -16.96 -6.81
N PRO A 73 -1.64 -16.17 -5.93
CA PRO A 73 -2.23 -14.91 -6.36
C PRO A 73 -1.14 -13.92 -6.84
N LEU A 74 -1.30 -13.40 -8.05
CA LEU A 74 -0.37 -12.47 -8.70
C LEU A 74 -0.18 -11.16 -7.90
N ARG A 75 -1.27 -10.59 -7.41
CA ARG A 75 -1.28 -9.29 -6.76
C ARG A 75 -0.37 -9.22 -5.51
N PRO A 76 -0.46 -10.11 -4.51
CA PRO A 76 0.46 -10.10 -3.37
C PRO A 76 1.93 -10.27 -3.79
N TRP A 77 2.20 -11.08 -4.79
CA TRP A 77 3.56 -11.29 -5.30
C TRP A 77 4.13 -10.01 -5.93
N LEU A 78 3.35 -9.32 -6.77
CA LEU A 78 3.74 -8.04 -7.36
C LEU A 78 4.04 -6.99 -6.28
N PHE A 79 3.21 -6.89 -5.24
CA PHE A 79 3.44 -5.99 -4.11
C PHE A 79 4.66 -6.38 -3.26
N THR A 80 4.97 -7.67 -3.17
CA THR A 80 6.21 -8.14 -2.53
C THR A 80 7.45 -7.71 -3.31
N ILE A 81 7.43 -7.82 -4.64
CA ILE A 81 8.50 -7.30 -5.50
C ILE A 81 8.69 -5.81 -5.25
N ALA A 82 7.60 -5.03 -5.30
CA ALA A 82 7.63 -3.58 -5.09
C ALA A 82 8.18 -3.20 -3.71
N ALA A 83 7.74 -3.87 -2.64
CA ALA A 83 8.22 -3.62 -1.28
C ALA A 83 9.71 -3.90 -1.14
N ASN A 84 10.21 -4.97 -1.75
CA ASN A 84 11.64 -5.30 -1.71
C ASN A 84 12.46 -4.28 -2.48
N LYS A 85 12.05 -3.90 -3.70
CA LYS A 85 12.70 -2.84 -4.48
C LYS A 85 12.73 -1.51 -3.74
N ALA A 86 11.63 -1.12 -3.09
CA ALA A 86 11.57 0.09 -2.27
C ALA A 86 12.55 0.03 -1.09
N LYS A 87 12.61 -1.09 -0.36
CA LYS A 87 13.57 -1.27 0.75
C LYS A 87 15.01 -1.17 0.26
N ASP A 88 15.34 -1.75 -0.88
CA ASP A 88 16.69 -1.72 -1.43
C ASP A 88 17.09 -0.31 -1.89
N ALA A 89 16.18 0.43 -2.54
CA ALA A 89 16.39 1.82 -2.90
C ALA A 89 16.62 2.71 -1.67
N LEU A 90 15.80 2.55 -0.61
CA LEU A 90 15.97 3.27 0.65
C LEU A 90 17.28 2.94 1.35
N ARG A 91 17.68 1.65 1.38
CA ARG A 91 18.98 1.25 1.94
C ARG A 91 20.15 1.88 1.19
N LYS A 92 20.08 1.93 -0.15
CA LYS A 92 21.08 2.60 -0.99
C LYS A 92 21.16 4.09 -0.64
N GLN A 93 20.02 4.75 -0.51
CA GLN A 93 19.94 6.17 -0.13
C GLN A 93 20.49 6.42 1.28
N HIS A 94 20.15 5.57 2.28
CA HIS A 94 20.65 5.70 3.65
C HIS A 94 22.17 5.47 3.78
N ARG A 95 22.77 4.64 2.95
CA ARG A 95 24.24 4.52 2.87
C ARG A 95 24.89 5.81 2.41
N THR A 96 24.20 6.61 1.62
CA THR A 96 24.67 7.91 1.11
C THR A 96 24.39 9.04 2.12
N ALA A 97 23.41 8.87 2.99
CA ALA A 97 22.99 9.83 4.03
C ALA A 97 22.93 9.17 5.41
N ALA A 98 24.07 8.83 6.00
CA ALA A 98 24.09 8.38 7.40
C ALA A 98 23.70 9.52 8.33
N ILE A 99 22.79 9.17 9.31
CA ILE A 99 22.54 9.82 10.62
C ILE A 99 21.08 10.26 10.87
N SER A 100 20.58 9.77 12.03
CA SER A 100 19.60 10.27 13.03
C SER A 100 18.15 9.77 12.99
N ILE A 101 17.78 8.97 13.87
CA ILE A 101 17.28 8.76 15.25
C ILE A 101 15.93 9.42 15.62
N GLY A 102 14.99 8.58 16.05
CA GLY A 102 14.37 8.58 17.38
C GLY A 102 12.89 8.86 17.57
N GLY A 103 12.25 8.03 18.34
CA GLY A 103 11.27 8.37 19.36
C GLY A 103 9.78 8.07 19.17
N ILE A 104 9.22 7.27 20.10
CA ILE A 104 7.80 6.90 20.22
C ILE A 104 7.26 7.41 21.57
N ALA A 105 6.04 7.89 21.62
CA ALA A 105 5.29 8.18 22.85
C ALA A 105 3.83 7.70 22.76
N ASP A 106 3.31 7.20 23.88
CA ASP A 106 2.00 6.56 24.09
C ASP A 106 0.84 7.55 24.17
N ALA A 107 -0.39 7.10 23.86
CA ALA A 107 -1.62 7.87 24.04
C ALA A 107 -2.92 7.06 24.07
N GLU A 108 -3.86 7.54 24.88
CA GLU A 108 -5.12 6.98 25.35
C GLU A 108 -6.22 6.65 24.31
N GLU A 109 -7.12 5.74 24.70
CA GLU A 109 -7.93 4.86 23.87
C GLU A 109 -9.27 5.43 23.37
N MET A 110 -9.49 5.32 22.08
CA MET A 110 -10.76 5.14 21.39
C MET A 110 -10.92 3.64 21.10
N SER A 111 -12.15 3.13 21.11
CA SER A 111 -12.40 1.74 20.77
C SER A 111 -11.91 1.42 19.37
N PHE A 112 -11.28 0.25 19.21
CA PHE A 112 -10.81 -0.25 17.92
C PHE A 112 -11.92 -0.29 16.86
N ASP A 113 -13.14 -0.66 17.28
CA ASP A 113 -14.31 -0.80 16.41
C ASP A 113 -14.82 0.55 15.89
N GLU A 114 -14.85 1.60 16.74
CA GLU A 114 -15.23 2.96 16.32
C GLU A 114 -14.25 3.56 15.30
N ALA A 115 -12.96 3.35 15.52
CA ALA A 115 -11.94 3.81 14.57
C ALA A 115 -11.99 3.03 13.25
N LEU A 116 -12.36 1.75 13.33
CA LEU A 116 -12.57 0.88 12.19
C LEU A 116 -13.75 1.35 11.34
N ASP A 117 -14.87 1.71 11.98
CA ASP A 117 -16.08 2.19 11.30
C ASP A 117 -15.82 3.51 10.56
N ILE A 118 -15.04 4.41 11.12
CA ILE A 118 -14.63 5.67 10.45
C ILE A 118 -13.81 5.34 9.19
N LEU A 119 -12.84 4.44 9.31
CA LEU A 119 -11.99 4.01 8.19
C LEU A 119 -12.78 3.25 7.11
N THR A 120 -13.77 2.46 7.50
CA THR A 120 -14.56 1.63 6.58
C THR A 120 -15.74 2.37 5.97
N SER A 121 -16.34 3.34 6.65
CA SER A 121 -17.46 4.15 6.12
C SER A 121 -17.03 5.00 4.92
N ASP A 122 -15.82 5.53 4.93
CA ASP A 122 -15.25 6.28 3.81
C ASP A 122 -14.75 5.38 2.65
N THR A 123 -14.50 4.09 2.90
CA THR A 123 -14.00 3.15 1.88
C THR A 123 -15.08 2.55 0.97
N LYS A 124 -16.36 2.86 1.16
CA LYS A 124 -17.44 2.49 0.22
C LYS A 124 -17.43 3.32 -1.07
N MET A 125 -16.56 4.31 -1.17
CA MET A 125 -16.40 5.12 -2.37
C MET A 125 -15.15 4.70 -3.17
N PRO A 126 -15.21 4.61 -4.52
CA PRO A 126 -14.03 4.49 -5.35
C PRO A 126 -13.05 5.62 -5.08
N TYR A 127 -11.75 5.36 -5.10
CA TYR A 127 -10.67 6.30 -4.79
C TYR A 127 -10.82 7.68 -5.50
N GLU A 128 -11.31 7.69 -6.73
CA GLU A 128 -11.57 8.92 -7.50
C GLU A 128 -12.69 9.81 -6.93
N LYS A 129 -13.69 9.23 -6.21
CA LYS A 129 -14.75 10.02 -5.56
C LYS A 129 -14.35 10.58 -4.19
N LEU A 130 -13.29 10.06 -3.57
CA LEU A 130 -12.72 10.56 -2.32
C LEU A 130 -12.02 11.93 -2.48
N GLU A 131 -11.74 12.39 -3.70
CA GLU A 131 -11.05 13.67 -3.92
C GLU A 131 -11.88 14.90 -3.56
N THR A 132 -13.20 14.78 -3.45
CA THR A 132 -14.11 15.92 -3.36
C THR A 132 -14.67 16.21 -1.96
N THR A 133 -14.55 15.30 -0.99
CA THR A 133 -15.08 15.53 0.36
C THR A 133 -14.01 16.02 1.33
N GLU A 134 -14.38 16.97 2.20
CA GLU A 134 -13.52 17.47 3.27
C GLU A 134 -13.05 16.34 4.21
N THR A 135 -13.93 15.38 4.47
CA THR A 135 -13.67 14.17 5.27
C THR A 135 -12.54 13.34 4.68
N ALA A 136 -12.60 13.04 3.39
CA ALA A 136 -11.58 12.27 2.70
C ALA A 136 -10.22 12.97 2.66
N ARG A 137 -10.24 14.31 2.49
CA ARG A 137 -9.02 15.13 2.57
C ARG A 137 -8.38 15.02 3.95
N ARG A 138 -9.19 15.05 5.00
CA ARG A 138 -8.77 14.94 6.39
C ARG A 138 -8.20 13.55 6.71
N VAL A 139 -8.88 12.48 6.31
CA VAL A 139 -8.39 11.09 6.43
C VAL A 139 -7.01 10.96 5.80
N ARG A 140 -6.84 11.42 4.56
CA ARG A 140 -5.55 11.39 3.87
C ARG A 140 -4.45 12.17 4.61
N GLN A 141 -4.77 13.34 5.15
CA GLN A 141 -3.83 14.16 5.88
C GLN A 141 -3.37 13.48 7.18
N ILE A 142 -4.29 12.87 7.93
CA ILE A 142 -3.99 12.12 9.14
C ILE A 142 -3.08 10.94 8.80
N ILE A 143 -3.43 10.14 7.79
CA ILE A 143 -2.62 8.99 7.36
C ILE A 143 -1.24 9.45 6.88
N ALA A 144 -1.14 10.55 6.13
CA ALA A 144 0.13 11.08 5.64
C ALA A 144 1.09 11.50 6.77
N ASN A 145 0.55 11.93 7.92
CA ASN A 145 1.32 12.34 9.10
C ASN A 145 1.69 11.17 10.04
N MET A 146 1.22 9.95 9.74
CA MET A 146 1.58 8.79 10.55
C MET A 146 3.04 8.35 10.32
N PRO A 147 3.65 7.68 11.31
CA PRO A 147 4.88 6.93 11.10
C PRO A 147 4.76 5.98 9.91
N GLU A 148 5.85 5.84 9.16
CA GLU A 148 5.87 5.09 7.89
C GLU A 148 5.37 3.65 8.04
N ASN A 149 5.82 2.93 9.08
CA ASN A 149 5.43 1.55 9.36
C ASN A 149 3.93 1.38 9.66
N LEU A 150 3.28 2.39 10.25
CA LEU A 150 1.83 2.39 10.52
C LEU A 150 1.04 2.75 9.26
N ARG A 151 1.53 3.70 8.49
CA ARG A 151 0.92 4.10 7.21
C ARG A 151 0.94 2.95 6.20
N GLN A 152 2.05 2.22 6.09
CA GLN A 152 2.20 1.05 5.22
C GLN A 152 1.19 -0.04 5.55
N ILE A 153 1.05 -0.38 6.84
CA ILE A 153 0.16 -1.45 7.27
C ILE A 153 -1.32 -1.08 7.04
N LEU A 154 -1.70 0.18 7.27
CA LEU A 154 -3.04 0.68 6.95
C LEU A 154 -3.32 0.62 5.46
N ASN A 155 -2.39 1.06 4.62
CA ASN A 155 -2.55 1.00 3.18
C ASN A 155 -2.83 -0.44 2.71
N LEU A 156 -1.97 -1.38 3.09
CA LEU A 156 -2.13 -2.78 2.70
C LEU A 156 -3.43 -3.41 3.23
N GLY A 157 -3.79 -3.13 4.47
CA GLY A 157 -4.96 -3.74 5.09
C GLY A 157 -6.28 -3.13 4.63
N TYR A 158 -6.38 -1.79 4.64
CA TYR A 158 -7.64 -1.08 4.39
C TYR A 158 -7.86 -0.72 2.93
N PHE A 159 -6.85 -0.17 2.26
CA PHE A 159 -7.02 0.26 0.88
C PHE A 159 -6.79 -0.89 -0.10
N GLU A 160 -5.77 -1.70 0.12
CA GLU A 160 -5.43 -2.83 -0.75
C GLU A 160 -6.11 -4.15 -0.35
N LYS A 161 -6.79 -4.20 0.81
CA LYS A 161 -7.54 -5.37 1.29
C LYS A 161 -6.75 -6.68 1.37
N PHE A 162 -5.45 -6.60 1.65
CA PHE A 162 -4.63 -7.78 1.86
C PHE A 162 -4.93 -8.44 3.22
N SER A 163 -4.91 -9.77 3.25
CA SER A 163 -4.99 -10.54 4.50
C SER A 163 -3.71 -10.34 5.34
N TYR A 164 -3.79 -10.60 6.63
CA TYR A 164 -2.64 -10.51 7.54
C TYR A 164 -1.45 -11.36 7.09
N LYS A 165 -1.70 -12.55 6.50
CA LYS A 165 -0.67 -13.41 5.95
C LYS A 165 0.01 -12.74 4.75
N GLN A 166 -0.76 -12.20 3.82
CA GLN A 166 -0.23 -11.48 2.66
C GLN A 166 0.56 -10.23 3.07
N MET A 167 0.06 -9.45 4.02
CA MET A 167 0.79 -8.30 4.56
C MET A 167 2.13 -8.70 5.20
N ALA A 168 2.16 -9.82 5.92
CA ALA A 168 3.37 -10.36 6.52
C ALA A 168 4.41 -10.74 5.44
N GLU A 169 3.97 -11.36 4.37
CA GLU A 169 4.80 -11.72 3.20
C GLU A 169 5.32 -10.46 2.48
N ILE A 170 4.43 -9.51 2.15
CA ILE A 170 4.77 -8.27 1.44
C ILE A 170 5.80 -7.45 2.23
N LEU A 171 5.58 -7.26 3.52
CA LEU A 171 6.46 -6.45 4.36
C LEU A 171 7.68 -7.23 4.89
N SER A 172 7.70 -8.55 4.76
CA SER A 172 8.72 -9.46 5.31
C SER A 172 8.84 -9.31 6.83
N ILE A 173 7.69 -9.34 7.54
CA ILE A 173 7.58 -9.24 8.99
C ILE A 173 6.71 -10.36 9.55
N PRO A 174 6.89 -10.76 10.84
CA PRO A 174 6.01 -11.74 11.48
C PRO A 174 4.54 -11.30 11.48
N ILE A 175 3.61 -12.25 11.40
CA ILE A 175 2.16 -11.97 11.41
C ILE A 175 1.71 -11.33 12.74
N GLY A 176 2.39 -11.62 13.86
CA GLY A 176 2.18 -10.94 15.13
C GLY A 176 2.52 -9.45 15.06
N THR A 177 3.59 -9.11 14.33
CA THR A 177 3.98 -7.71 14.07
C THR A 177 2.97 -7.00 13.16
N VAL A 178 2.36 -7.71 12.19
CA VAL A 178 1.27 -7.15 11.38
C VAL A 178 0.10 -6.73 12.28
N LYS A 179 -0.36 -7.65 13.16
CA LYS A 179 -1.48 -7.40 14.08
C LYS A 179 -1.19 -6.23 15.02
N SER A 180 -0.03 -6.22 15.68
CA SER A 180 0.33 -5.14 16.61
C SER A 180 0.48 -3.79 15.92
N ARG A 181 1.10 -3.74 14.73
CA ARG A 181 1.20 -2.50 13.94
C ARG A 181 -0.15 -2.01 13.44
N LEU A 182 -1.04 -2.91 13.02
CA LEU A 182 -2.38 -2.52 12.59
C LEU A 182 -3.18 -1.95 13.75
N HIS A 183 -3.12 -2.59 14.93
CA HIS A 183 -3.76 -2.07 16.14
C HIS A 183 -3.22 -0.67 16.51
N ALA A 184 -1.90 -0.50 16.54
CA ALA A 184 -1.27 0.79 16.79
C ALA A 184 -1.64 1.86 15.74
N ALA A 185 -1.76 1.46 14.47
CA ALA A 185 -2.13 2.36 13.40
C ALA A 185 -3.57 2.86 13.52
N VAL A 186 -4.52 1.97 13.87
CA VAL A 186 -5.93 2.33 14.11
C VAL A 186 -6.05 3.22 15.34
N GLY A 187 -5.38 2.90 16.44
CA GLY A 187 -5.36 3.74 17.65
C GLY A 187 -4.78 5.13 17.38
N ARG A 188 -3.70 5.21 16.61
CA ARG A 188 -3.12 6.50 16.19
C ARG A 188 -4.08 7.30 15.31
N PHE A 189 -4.72 6.66 14.33
CA PHE A 189 -5.73 7.30 13.50
C PHE A 189 -6.86 7.87 14.34
N ALA A 190 -7.39 7.09 15.26
CA ALA A 190 -8.46 7.48 16.16
C ALA A 190 -8.13 8.74 16.97
N LYS A 191 -6.92 8.79 17.54
CA LYS A 191 -6.44 9.94 18.30
C LYS A 191 -6.36 11.19 17.44
N ASP A 192 -5.71 11.09 16.27
CA ASP A 192 -5.49 12.22 15.38
C ASP A 192 -6.81 12.70 14.76
N TRP A 193 -7.76 11.79 14.51
CA TRP A 193 -9.11 12.11 14.09
C TRP A 193 -9.88 12.93 15.14
N LYS A 194 -9.91 12.48 16.39
CA LYS A 194 -10.54 13.22 17.50
C LYS A 194 -9.94 14.60 17.67
N ALA A 195 -8.62 14.73 17.60
CA ALA A 195 -7.94 16.02 17.69
C ALA A 195 -8.35 16.96 16.54
N SER A 196 -8.50 16.43 15.33
CA SER A 196 -8.90 17.20 14.14
C SER A 196 -10.35 17.70 14.18
N MET A 197 -11.22 17.02 14.95
CA MET A 197 -12.62 17.44 15.14
C MET A 197 -12.74 18.56 16.17
N ARG A 198 -11.98 18.50 17.28
CA ARG A 198 -11.97 19.54 18.32
C ARG A 198 -11.49 20.89 17.80
N SER A 199 -10.51 20.91 16.92
CA SER A 199 -10.03 22.16 16.29
C SER A 199 -11.05 22.90 15.43
N LYS A 200 -12.23 22.32 15.15
CA LYS A 200 -13.34 22.97 14.44
C LYS A 200 -14.37 23.59 15.36
N GLU A 201 -14.52 23.09 16.58
CA GLU A 201 -15.49 23.60 17.55
C GLU A 201 -15.00 24.91 18.20
N ASP A 202 -13.67 25.16 18.13
CA ASP A 202 -13.04 26.36 18.69
C ASP A 202 -12.86 27.54 17.67
N LYS A 203 -13.45 27.43 16.48
CA LYS A 203 -13.41 28.47 15.44
C LYS A 203 -14.81 28.91 15.00
#